data_b3c8ffff8bc9896edb7d7294b2b1311d
#
_entry.id   b3c8ffff8bc9896edb7d7294b2b1311d
#
_cell.length_a   1.000
_cell.length_b   1.000
_cell.length_c   1.000
_cell.angle_alpha   90.00
_cell.angle_beta   90.00
_cell.angle_gamma   90.00
#
_symmetry.space_group_name_H-M   'P 1'
#
loop_
_entity.id
_entity.type
_entity.pdbx_description
1 polymer ?
#
loop_
_entity_poly.entity_id
_entity_poly.type
_entity_poly.pdbx_seq_one_letter_code
_entity_poly.pdbx_strand_id
1 'polypeptide(L)'
;MIRITGGKFKQKKLASINDFVRPTSSLKREAFFSIIESYAIKNSIELYKNKIFLDLFAGIGTMGLEAISRGMSEVIFFENNIEVLEILKKNCLSICKNNQFKIYEEDLIHSKLEIEFKNISNFSIFSFFKFKN
;
A
#
# COMPACT_ATOMS: atom_id res chain seq x y z
N MET A 1 -11.49 8.35 11.25
CA MET A 1 -11.89 7.14 10.50
C MET A 1 -11.11 7.09 9.20
N ILE A 2 -10.41 6.00 8.95
CA ILE A 2 -9.60 5.83 7.74
C ILE A 2 -10.45 5.18 6.66
N ARG A 3 -10.47 5.79 5.48
CA ARG A 3 -11.17 5.27 4.31
C ARG A 3 -10.27 5.29 3.09
N ILE A 4 -10.50 4.36 2.19
CA ILE A 4 -9.88 4.38 0.87
C ILE A 4 -10.45 5.56 0.08
N THR A 5 -9.58 6.31 -0.60
CA THR A 5 -9.97 7.57 -1.26
C THR A 5 -10.30 7.43 -2.73
N GLY A 6 -9.86 6.38 -3.39
CA GLY A 6 -10.14 6.18 -4.82
C GLY A 6 -10.22 4.71 -5.22
N GLY A 7 -10.55 4.47 -6.48
CA GLY A 7 -10.62 3.13 -7.06
C GLY A 7 -11.85 2.32 -6.68
N LYS A 8 -11.74 1.01 -6.89
CA LYS A 8 -12.84 0.05 -6.71
C LYS A 8 -13.43 0.05 -5.30
N PHE A 9 -12.60 0.26 -4.28
CA PHE A 9 -13.01 0.22 -2.88
C PHE A 9 -13.12 1.61 -2.24
N LYS A 10 -13.32 2.65 -3.05
CA LYS A 10 -13.51 4.01 -2.57
C LYS A 10 -14.54 4.08 -1.44
N GLN A 11 -14.21 4.80 -0.38
CA GLN A 11 -15.00 4.97 0.84
C GLN A 11 -15.04 3.75 1.77
N LYS A 12 -14.45 2.63 1.40
CA LYS A 12 -14.38 1.49 2.30
C LYS A 12 -13.51 1.83 3.52
N LYS A 13 -14.05 1.54 4.70
CA LYS A 13 -13.41 1.79 5.98
C LYS A 13 -12.33 0.76 6.27
N LEU A 14 -11.19 1.22 6.76
CA LEU A 14 -10.11 0.37 7.26
C LEU A 14 -10.08 0.39 8.79
N ALA A 15 -9.67 -0.74 9.38
CA ALA A 15 -9.43 -0.83 10.81
C ALA A 15 -8.19 -0.01 11.19
N SER A 16 -8.21 0.59 12.36
CA SER A 16 -7.08 1.33 12.92
C SER A 16 -6.88 0.98 14.40
N ILE A 17 -5.71 1.33 14.93
CA ILE A 17 -5.37 1.06 16.34
C ILE A 17 -6.19 1.99 17.25
N ASN A 18 -6.35 3.23 16.83
CA ASN A 18 -7.06 4.28 17.57
C ASN A 18 -8.08 4.95 16.66
N ASP A 19 -9.16 5.46 17.24
CA ASP A 19 -10.11 6.30 16.50
C ASP A 19 -9.51 7.67 16.09
N PHE A 20 -8.30 7.96 16.54
CA PHE A 20 -7.58 9.19 16.20
C PHE A 20 -6.83 9.04 14.89
N VAL A 21 -7.57 9.13 13.79
CA VAL A 21 -6.96 9.24 12.47
C VAL A 21 -6.86 10.71 12.12
N ARG A 22 -5.66 11.15 11.82
CA ARG A 22 -5.44 12.52 11.34
C ARG A 22 -6.03 12.66 9.94
N PRO A 23 -6.98 13.60 9.71
CA PRO A 23 -7.54 13.82 8.37
C PRO A 23 -6.47 14.11 7.30
N THR A 24 -5.33 14.69 7.74
CA THR A 24 -4.20 14.98 6.86
C THR A 24 -3.61 13.76 6.19
N SER A 25 -3.68 12.55 6.77
CA SER A 25 -3.14 11.36 6.13
C SER A 25 -3.95 10.93 4.91
N SER A 26 -5.26 11.09 4.93
CA SER A 26 -6.12 10.84 3.75
C SER A 26 -5.83 11.83 2.63
N LEU A 27 -5.67 13.10 2.96
CA LEU A 27 -5.33 14.14 1.98
C LEU A 27 -3.96 13.90 1.34
N LYS A 28 -2.96 13.54 2.15
CA LYS A 28 -1.62 13.23 1.64
C LYS A 28 -1.62 12.00 0.73
N ARG A 29 -2.35 10.97 1.10
CA ARG A 29 -2.49 9.75 0.31
C ARG A 29 -3.16 10.05 -1.03
N GLU A 30 -4.26 10.78 -1.00
CA GLU A 30 -4.97 11.19 -2.21
C GLU A 30 -4.08 12.05 -3.12
N ALA A 31 -3.37 13.02 -2.56
CA ALA A 31 -2.43 13.85 -3.30
C ALA A 31 -1.31 13.03 -3.95
N PHE A 32 -0.74 12.07 -3.22
CA PHE A 32 0.30 11.19 -3.74
C PHE A 32 -0.20 10.43 -4.98
N PHE A 33 -1.35 9.77 -4.89
CA PHE A 33 -1.88 9.00 -6.01
C PHE A 33 -2.30 9.90 -7.17
N SER A 34 -2.85 11.07 -6.90
CA SER A 34 -3.20 12.03 -7.95
C SER A 34 -1.97 12.50 -8.72
N ILE A 35 -0.87 12.75 -8.04
CA ILE A 35 0.39 13.18 -8.67
C ILE A 35 0.95 12.07 -9.58
N ILE A 36 1.06 10.84 -9.08
CA ILE A 36 1.61 9.74 -9.87
C ILE A 36 0.68 9.35 -11.03
N GLU A 37 -0.62 9.41 -10.85
CA GLU A 37 -1.59 9.16 -11.91
C GLU A 37 -1.50 10.21 -13.03
N SER A 38 -1.38 11.49 -12.65
CA SER A 38 -1.19 12.58 -13.62
C SER A 38 0.11 12.41 -14.40
N TYR A 39 1.18 12.06 -13.73
CA TYR A 39 2.47 11.79 -14.36
C TYR A 39 2.37 10.60 -15.34
N ALA A 40 1.71 9.54 -14.92
CA ALA A 40 1.55 8.34 -15.75
C ALA A 40 0.73 8.65 -17.03
N ILE A 41 -0.35 9.39 -16.90
CA ILE A 41 -1.18 9.81 -18.04
C ILE A 41 -0.35 10.66 -19.00
N LYS A 42 0.36 11.66 -18.50
CA LYS A 42 1.17 12.56 -19.30
C LYS A 42 2.26 11.83 -20.09
N ASN A 43 2.82 10.77 -19.52
CA ASN A 43 3.94 10.03 -20.11
C ASN A 43 3.51 8.69 -20.74
N SER A 44 2.21 8.44 -20.87
CA SER A 44 1.66 7.20 -21.45
C SER A 44 2.17 5.94 -20.73
N ILE A 45 2.24 5.98 -19.40
CA ILE A 45 2.70 4.88 -18.56
C ILE A 45 1.48 4.15 -17.99
N GLU A 46 1.47 2.81 -18.11
CA GLU A 46 0.51 1.97 -17.40
C GLU A 46 0.97 1.83 -15.95
N LEU A 47 0.30 2.52 -15.04
CA LEU A 47 0.73 2.62 -13.64
C LEU A 47 0.36 1.40 -12.80
N TYR A 48 -0.81 0.82 -13.00
CA TYR A 48 -1.41 -0.15 -12.08
C TYR A 48 -1.47 -1.57 -12.61
N LYS A 49 -1.90 -1.75 -13.84
CA LYS A 49 -2.16 -3.08 -14.41
C LYS A 49 -0.88 -3.91 -14.49
N ASN A 50 -0.92 -5.11 -13.94
CA ASN A 50 0.21 -6.03 -13.87
C ASN A 50 1.43 -5.46 -13.13
N LYS A 51 1.18 -4.57 -12.17
CA LYS A 51 2.22 -3.94 -11.36
C LYS A 51 2.08 -4.32 -9.89
N ILE A 52 3.18 -4.26 -9.19
CA ILE A 52 3.29 -4.59 -7.78
C ILE A 52 3.65 -3.33 -7.00
N PHE A 53 2.89 -3.07 -5.94
CA PHE A 53 3.20 -1.98 -5.02
C PHE A 53 4.03 -2.52 -3.86
N LEU A 54 5.16 -1.88 -3.62
CA LEU A 54 6.05 -2.25 -2.52
C LEU A 54 5.91 -1.22 -1.40
N ASP A 55 5.41 -1.67 -0.26
CA ASP A 55 5.20 -0.83 0.93
C ASP A 55 6.17 -1.24 2.03
N LEU A 56 7.25 -0.49 2.17
CA LEU A 56 8.35 -0.80 3.08
C LEU A 56 8.05 -0.45 4.55
N PHE A 57 7.05 0.37 4.78
CA PHE A 57 6.63 0.82 6.10
C PHE A 57 5.11 0.77 6.17
N ALA A 58 4.58 -0.44 6.10
CA ALA A 58 3.18 -0.68 5.83
C ALA A 58 2.22 -0.08 6.86
N GLY A 59 2.59 -0.14 8.14
CA GLY A 59 1.63 0.21 9.18
C GLY A 59 0.36 -0.62 9.04
N ILE A 60 -0.79 0.01 9.07
CA ILE A 60 -2.08 -0.67 8.90
C ILE A 60 -2.46 -0.90 7.43
N GLY A 61 -1.59 -0.55 6.48
CA GLY A 61 -1.74 -0.88 5.06
C GLY A 61 -2.42 0.19 4.21
N THR A 62 -2.56 1.41 4.67
CA THR A 62 -3.33 2.44 3.97
C THR A 62 -2.82 2.72 2.55
N MET A 63 -1.51 2.81 2.35
CA MET A 63 -0.94 3.11 1.03
C MET A 63 -1.06 1.93 0.07
N GLY A 64 -0.66 0.74 0.50
CA GLY A 64 -0.72 -0.45 -0.35
C GLY A 64 -2.16 -0.86 -0.69
N LEU A 65 -3.08 -0.74 0.25
CA LEU A 65 -4.49 -1.05 -0.01
C LEU A 65 -5.17 0.00 -0.88
N GLU A 66 -4.75 1.25 -0.78
CA GLU A 66 -5.15 2.29 -1.73
C GLU A 66 -4.69 1.93 -3.15
N ALA A 67 -3.46 1.46 -3.29
CA ALA A 67 -2.89 1.03 -4.56
C ALA A 67 -3.68 -0.15 -5.17
N ILE A 68 -4.03 -1.14 -4.38
CA ILE A 68 -4.88 -2.27 -4.80
C ILE A 68 -6.25 -1.76 -5.26
N SER A 69 -6.86 -0.87 -4.49
CA SER A 69 -8.15 -0.28 -4.84
C SER A 69 -8.11 0.44 -6.20
N ARG A 70 -6.99 1.07 -6.52
CA ARG A 70 -6.80 1.82 -7.77
C ARG A 70 -6.36 0.98 -8.95
N GLY A 71 -6.08 -0.31 -8.74
CA GLY A 71 -5.84 -1.25 -9.83
C GLY A 71 -4.52 -2.00 -9.81
N MET A 72 -3.66 -1.82 -8.81
CA MET A 72 -2.45 -2.66 -8.67
C MET A 72 -2.82 -4.13 -8.59
N SER A 73 -1.99 -4.97 -9.17
CA SER A 73 -2.20 -6.41 -9.19
C SER A 73 -1.86 -7.07 -7.86
N GLU A 74 -0.83 -6.58 -7.20
CA GLU A 74 -0.32 -7.14 -5.96
C GLU A 74 0.31 -6.04 -5.10
N VAL A 75 0.34 -6.25 -3.80
CA VAL A 75 1.09 -5.42 -2.86
C VAL A 75 1.95 -6.29 -1.96
N ILE A 76 3.16 -5.83 -1.70
CA ILE A 76 4.08 -6.47 -0.77
C ILE A 76 4.32 -5.50 0.39
N PHE A 77 3.95 -5.96 1.59
CA PHE A 77 4.05 -5.18 2.82
C PHE A 77 5.23 -5.64 3.68
N PHE A 78 5.94 -4.69 4.26
CA PHE A 78 6.93 -4.93 5.31
C PHE A 78 6.47 -4.21 6.58
N GLU A 79 6.30 -4.95 7.67
CA GLU A 79 5.92 -4.43 8.98
C GLU A 79 6.41 -5.38 10.06
N ASN A 80 6.96 -4.85 11.15
CA ASN A 80 7.49 -5.66 12.25
C ASN A 80 6.76 -5.49 13.60
N ASN A 81 5.91 -4.50 13.72
CA ASN A 81 5.15 -4.28 14.96
C ASN A 81 3.98 -5.25 15.05
N ILE A 82 3.96 -6.09 16.06
CA ILE A 82 2.97 -7.17 16.23
C ILE A 82 1.53 -6.64 16.32
N GLU A 83 1.31 -5.58 17.05
CA GLU A 83 -0.05 -4.99 17.18
C GLU A 83 -0.54 -4.43 15.85
N VAL A 84 0.35 -3.79 15.12
CA VAL A 84 0.05 -3.23 13.80
C VAL A 84 -0.19 -4.35 12.78
N LEU A 85 0.58 -5.44 12.85
CA LEU A 85 0.43 -6.58 11.94
C LEU A 85 -0.94 -7.22 11.97
N GLU A 86 -1.56 -7.33 13.14
CA GLU A 86 -2.90 -7.90 13.25
C GLU A 86 -3.92 -7.04 12.49
N ILE A 87 -3.80 -5.73 12.62
CA ILE A 87 -4.67 -4.78 11.90
C ILE A 87 -4.40 -4.80 10.41
N LEU A 88 -3.13 -4.83 10.02
CA LEU A 88 -2.73 -4.95 8.61
C LEU A 88 -3.33 -6.20 7.97
N LYS A 89 -3.21 -7.35 8.61
CA LYS A 89 -3.79 -8.60 8.12
C LYS A 89 -5.31 -8.51 7.97
N LYS A 90 -5.99 -7.93 8.96
CA LYS A 90 -7.42 -7.71 8.91
C LYS A 90 -7.83 -6.82 7.74
N ASN A 91 -7.10 -5.74 7.51
CA ASN A 91 -7.35 -4.83 6.40
C ASN A 91 -7.10 -5.51 5.04
N CYS A 92 -6.03 -6.28 4.93
CA CYS A 92 -5.75 -7.04 3.71
C CYS A 92 -6.87 -8.02 3.39
N LEU A 93 -7.35 -8.76 4.37
CA LEU A 93 -8.43 -9.72 4.17
C LEU A 93 -9.76 -9.04 3.78
N SER A 94 -9.95 -7.78 4.16
CA SER A 94 -11.17 -7.05 3.81
C SER A 94 -11.15 -6.46 2.39
N ILE A 95 -9.97 -6.27 1.81
CA ILE A 95 -9.79 -5.60 0.52
C ILE A 95 -9.27 -6.55 -0.56
N CYS A 96 -8.26 -7.38 -0.22
CA CYS A 96 -7.50 -8.17 -1.17
C CYS A 96 -8.01 -9.60 -1.29
N LYS A 97 -7.84 -10.18 -2.47
CA LYS A 97 -7.84 -11.64 -2.67
C LYS A 97 -6.52 -12.19 -2.14
N ASN A 98 -6.48 -13.50 -1.83
CA ASN A 98 -5.31 -14.14 -1.23
C ASN A 98 -4.01 -13.98 -2.04
N ASN A 99 -4.12 -13.92 -3.36
CA ASN A 99 -2.97 -13.77 -4.25
C ASN A 99 -2.57 -12.31 -4.53
N GLN A 100 -3.23 -11.35 -3.90
CA GLN A 100 -2.99 -9.92 -4.13
C GLN A 100 -2.07 -9.29 -3.09
N PHE A 101 -1.74 -9.99 -2.01
CA PHE A 101 -0.86 -9.42 -0.99
C PHE A 101 0.09 -10.44 -0.40
N LYS A 102 1.25 -9.95 0.03
CA LYS A 102 2.22 -10.65 0.85
C LYS A 102 2.62 -9.73 2.00
N ILE A 103 2.83 -10.29 3.17
CA ILE A 103 3.29 -9.57 4.36
C ILE A 103 4.57 -10.22 4.86
N TYR A 104 5.63 -9.42 4.93
CA TYR A 104 6.89 -9.79 5.58
C TYR A 104 6.94 -9.14 6.96
N GLU A 105 6.95 -9.96 7.99
CA GLU A 105 6.93 -9.54 9.41
C GLU A 105 8.32 -9.18 9.89
N GLU A 106 9.02 -8.35 9.15
CA GLU A 106 10.43 -8.04 9.38
C GLU A 106 10.68 -6.57 9.14
N ASP A 107 11.75 -6.05 9.75
CA ASP A 107 12.32 -4.79 9.33
C ASP A 107 12.85 -4.92 7.90
N LEU A 108 13.04 -3.78 7.24
CA LEU A 108 13.70 -3.69 5.95
C LEU A 108 14.92 -4.59 5.90
N ILE A 109 14.78 -5.74 5.26
CA ILE A 109 15.87 -6.67 5.18
C ILE A 109 16.37 -6.70 3.76
N HIS A 110 17.59 -6.22 3.59
CA HIS A 110 18.27 -6.16 2.31
C HIS A 110 18.20 -7.47 1.54
N SER A 111 18.37 -8.61 2.21
CA SER A 111 18.33 -9.92 1.56
C SER A 111 16.99 -10.27 0.95
N LYS A 112 15.88 -9.95 1.61
CA LYS A 112 14.55 -10.25 1.09
C LYS A 112 14.14 -9.28 0.00
N LEU A 113 14.48 -8.02 0.12
CA LEU A 113 14.30 -7.05 -0.95
C LEU A 113 15.04 -7.49 -2.21
N GLU A 114 16.28 -7.92 -2.09
CA GLU A 114 17.05 -8.42 -3.24
C GLU A 114 16.39 -9.62 -3.90
N ILE A 115 15.86 -10.56 -3.12
CA ILE A 115 15.17 -11.74 -3.64
C ILE A 115 13.92 -11.33 -4.40
N GLU A 116 13.10 -10.45 -3.83
CA GLU A 116 11.90 -9.95 -4.50
C GLU A 116 12.25 -9.16 -5.76
N PHE A 117 13.25 -8.30 -5.72
CA PHE A 117 13.70 -7.56 -6.89
C PHE A 117 14.25 -8.44 -8.00
N LYS A 118 14.93 -9.55 -7.68
CA LYS A 118 15.43 -10.50 -8.69
C LYS A 118 14.31 -11.29 -9.36
N ASN A 119 13.23 -11.54 -8.63
CA ASN A 119 12.13 -12.38 -9.10
C ASN A 119 11.03 -11.59 -9.82
N ILE A 120 11.07 -10.27 -9.79
CA ILE A 120 9.98 -9.44 -10.31
C ILE A 120 10.53 -8.44 -11.32
N SER A 121 10.10 -8.57 -12.56
CA SER A 121 10.49 -7.69 -13.66
C SER A 121 9.61 -6.43 -13.78
N ASN A 122 8.51 -6.33 -13.00
CA ASN A 122 7.50 -5.31 -13.18
C ASN A 122 7.12 -4.60 -11.88
N PHE A 123 8.06 -3.85 -11.31
CA PHE A 123 7.74 -2.98 -10.19
C PHE A 123 7.17 -1.65 -10.64
N SER A 124 6.05 -1.30 -10.05
CA SER A 124 5.67 0.10 -9.85
C SER A 124 5.52 0.30 -8.35
N ILE A 125 6.34 1.01 -7.80
CA ILE A 125 6.81 1.52 -6.54
C ILE A 125 5.68 1.93 -5.58
N PHE A 126 5.68 2.10 -4.27
CA PHE A 126 6.79 2.54 -3.48
C PHE A 126 6.28 3.33 -2.30
N SER A 127 6.24 2.84 -1.19
CA SER A 127 6.21 3.70 -0.03
C SER A 127 7.59 3.68 0.65
N PHE A 128 8.47 4.60 0.24
CA PHE A 128 9.74 4.85 0.92
C PHE A 128 9.58 5.73 2.15
N PHE A 129 8.36 6.14 2.48
CA PHE A 129 8.12 7.13 3.51
C PHE A 129 7.52 6.50 4.75
N LYS A 130 8.28 6.49 5.82
CA LYS A 130 7.69 6.43 7.15
C LYS A 130 7.04 7.79 7.38
N PHE A 131 5.73 7.87 7.23
CA PHE A 131 5.03 9.05 7.70
C PHE A 131 5.21 9.13 9.21
N LYS A 132 6.05 10.04 9.66
CA LYS A 132 6.10 10.36 11.08
C LYS A 132 4.76 10.96 11.47
N ASN A 133 4.14 10.33 12.39
CA ASN A 133 2.97 10.90 13.04
C ASN A 133 3.35 12.20 13.73
#